data_8b847fb4fdb634b8d0c135d04355dc0e
#
_entry.id   8b847fb4fdb634b8d0c135d04355dc0e
#
_cell.length_a   1.000
_cell.length_b   1.000
_cell.length_c   1.000
_cell.angle_alpha   90.00
_cell.angle_beta   90.00
_cell.angle_gamma   90.00
#
_symmetry.space_group_name_H-M   'P 1'
#
loop_
_entity.id
_entity.type
_entity.pdbx_description
1 polymer ?
#
loop_
_entity_poly.entity_id
_entity_poly.type
_entity_poly.pdbx_seq_one_letter_code
_entity_poly.pdbx_strand_id
1 'polypeptide(L)'
;MDTPGAQRPEAASTSVGLEAGVDDHAAGGAGQSAYPQADVSRARFIAGPLGPHVLEMVLTGWASMLAVFAVEFLSLLYLGTLQDEAVMGAVGFGSMTQFTITSVCIGVTVGGAALVSRALGAGNAPRARTLAGASLILMAGSALVAGVLFLAAIGPFTAAINLAPDMREHLLSYVLITTPFAVVMGIGMMLSNLLRASGRGRQSMWVLLAGTTTVAVLDPIVIFVLDGGMQGIAWAGGLGRMATVALGGWLVFGKHRLVAWPGRAALLGDLAAIGRIALPAALTALATPAAVIFTVSTYATFGPSVMAGATVVDRVLQLAYSLYFVLPGAIGPILGQNLGAGQWDRVRQAVSLTSRWAVVYGLGAATLLALAAPWVADLFRMTGPGRDLVIFFCRYGSFTWAVNSLFFVSIAVFNNLGYATYSTMIGWLRSTVGTMPFVWLGAHYGGAEGVLLGQALGFAVFSLIAMAVCLRVLRAPPVDKAQSHAA
;
A
#
# COMPACT_ATOMS: atom_id res chain seq x y z
N MET A 1 -42.71 -14.91 -73.59
CA MET A 1 -41.85 -14.07 -74.44
C MET A 1 -40.62 -13.86 -73.61
N ASP A 2 -39.84 -14.71 -73.80
CA ASP A 2 -38.50 -14.95 -74.34
C ASP A 2 -37.38 -14.58 -73.39
N THR A 3 -36.84 -15.60 -72.84
CA THR A 3 -35.41 -15.84 -72.60
C THR A 3 -34.66 -15.89 -73.94
N PRO A 4 -33.33 -15.90 -74.12
CA PRO A 4 -32.29 -16.54 -73.28
C PRO A 4 -30.98 -15.76 -73.23
N GLY A 5 -29.95 -16.10 -72.54
CA GLY A 5 -29.05 -17.23 -72.51
C GLY A 5 -27.66 -16.68 -72.20
N ALA A 6 -26.96 -17.29 -71.23
CA ALA A 6 -25.84 -18.22 -71.38
C ALA A 6 -24.56 -17.61 -72.00
N GLN A 7 -23.39 -17.60 -71.40
CA GLN A 7 -22.42 -18.66 -71.21
C GLN A 7 -21.07 -18.11 -70.71
N ARG A 8 -20.43 -18.82 -69.85
CA ARG A 8 -18.96 -18.85 -69.65
C ARG A 8 -18.29 -19.54 -70.88
N PRO A 9 -16.99 -19.33 -71.12
CA PRO A 9 -15.96 -20.22 -70.62
C PRO A 9 -14.62 -19.48 -70.27
N GLU A 10 -13.89 -19.93 -69.27
CA GLU A 10 -12.74 -20.85 -69.22
C GLU A 10 -11.50 -20.48 -70.03
N ALA A 11 -10.41 -20.39 -69.29
CA ALA A 11 -9.13 -21.09 -69.39
C ALA A 11 -7.93 -20.47 -70.15
N ALA A 12 -6.86 -20.58 -69.43
CA ALA A 12 -5.49 -20.99 -69.85
C ALA A 12 -4.48 -19.92 -70.25
N SER A 13 -3.51 -19.73 -69.40
CA SER A 13 -2.14 -20.24 -69.43
C SER A 13 -1.08 -19.40 -70.16
N THR A 14 0.05 -19.45 -69.50
CA THR A 14 1.45 -19.48 -69.98
C THR A 14 2.20 -18.16 -70.08
N SER A 15 3.07 -17.90 -69.10
CA SER A 15 4.53 -18.06 -69.06
C SER A 15 5.43 -16.99 -69.70
N VAL A 16 6.55 -16.85 -69.05
CA VAL A 16 7.89 -16.38 -69.52
C VAL A 16 8.02 -14.84 -69.62
N GLY A 17 8.92 -14.16 -68.95
CA GLY A 17 10.20 -14.40 -68.39
C GLY A 17 11.04 -13.11 -68.54
N LEU A 18 12.09 -13.04 -67.81
CA LEU A 18 13.32 -12.23 -67.97
C LEU A 18 13.36 -10.80 -67.39
N GLU A 19 14.05 -10.76 -66.22
CA GLU A 19 15.30 -10.06 -66.00
C GLU A 19 15.41 -8.58 -66.41
N ALA A 20 15.62 -7.75 -65.42
CA ALA A 20 16.80 -6.89 -65.34
C ALA A 20 16.82 -6.16 -63.97
N GLY A 21 17.90 -6.36 -63.31
CA GLY A 21 18.23 -5.75 -62.04
C GLY A 21 18.58 -4.29 -62.17
N VAL A 22 18.38 -3.58 -61.09
CA VAL A 22 19.19 -2.43 -60.70
C VAL A 22 19.36 -2.47 -59.19
N ASP A 23 20.60 -2.54 -58.78
CA ASP A 23 21.07 -2.30 -57.44
C ASP A 23 20.59 -0.94 -56.92
N ASP A 24 20.16 -0.90 -55.69
CA ASP A 24 20.41 0.29 -54.89
C ASP A 24 20.65 -0.03 -53.44
N HIS A 25 21.82 0.38 -53.05
CA HIS A 25 22.44 0.20 -51.75
C HIS A 25 21.84 1.14 -50.69
N ALA A 26 21.85 0.67 -49.47
CA ALA A 26 22.05 1.39 -48.23
C ALA A 26 20.87 2.16 -47.64
N ALA A 27 20.32 1.56 -46.60
CA ALA A 27 20.06 2.29 -45.36
C ALA A 27 19.96 1.34 -44.16
N GLY A 28 20.98 1.35 -43.36
CA GLY A 28 20.94 1.33 -41.91
C GLY A 28 20.18 0.21 -41.21
N GLY A 29 20.79 -0.94 -41.11
CA GLY A 29 20.43 -1.93 -40.09
C GLY A 29 20.58 -1.35 -38.69
N ALA A 30 19.52 -0.82 -38.13
CA ALA A 30 19.42 -0.63 -36.68
C ALA A 30 19.39 -2.01 -36.06
N GLY A 31 20.48 -2.41 -35.42
CA GLY A 31 20.65 -3.69 -34.75
C GLY A 31 19.45 -4.02 -33.85
N GLN A 32 18.69 -5.00 -34.25
CA GLN A 32 17.78 -5.70 -33.35
C GLN A 32 18.69 -6.39 -32.32
N SER A 33 18.69 -5.81 -31.13
CA SER A 33 19.37 -6.34 -29.94
C SER A 33 18.89 -7.79 -29.72
N ALA A 34 19.81 -8.75 -29.96
CA ALA A 34 19.59 -10.19 -29.77
C ALA A 34 19.59 -10.58 -28.28
N TYR A 35 18.85 -9.82 -27.46
CA TYR A 35 18.54 -10.24 -26.09
C TYR A 35 17.10 -10.68 -26.06
N PRO A 36 16.77 -11.86 -25.48
CA PRO A 36 15.39 -12.27 -25.28
C PRO A 36 14.70 -11.14 -24.50
N GLN A 37 13.74 -10.47 -25.15
CA GLN A 37 12.90 -9.48 -24.48
C GLN A 37 12.20 -10.21 -23.34
N ALA A 38 12.65 -9.97 -22.11
CA ALA A 38 11.99 -10.48 -20.93
C ALA A 38 10.51 -10.08 -21.05
N ASP A 39 9.63 -11.06 -20.88
CA ASP A 39 8.20 -11.09 -21.18
C ASP A 39 7.39 -10.05 -20.35
N VAL A 40 7.73 -8.77 -20.49
CA VAL A 40 7.07 -7.61 -19.87
C VAL A 40 5.78 -7.24 -20.64
N SER A 41 5.58 -7.85 -21.83
CA SER A 41 4.54 -7.46 -22.76
C SER A 41 3.15 -8.05 -22.47
N ARG A 42 3.01 -8.98 -21.53
CA ARG A 42 1.70 -9.58 -21.20
C ARG A 42 1.27 -9.17 -19.81
N ALA A 43 0.21 -8.38 -19.74
CA ALA A 43 -0.53 -8.12 -18.52
C ALA A 43 -1.03 -9.46 -17.95
N ARG A 44 -0.57 -9.85 -16.75
CA ARG A 44 -0.82 -11.18 -16.18
C ARG A 44 -2.26 -11.38 -15.76
N PHE A 45 -2.94 -10.31 -15.32
CA PHE A 45 -4.24 -10.40 -14.67
C PHE A 45 -5.45 -10.28 -15.62
N ILE A 46 -5.22 -10.04 -16.91
CA ILE A 46 -6.28 -9.90 -17.92
C ILE A 46 -6.80 -11.26 -18.42
N ALA A 47 -6.10 -12.35 -18.14
CA ALA A 47 -6.49 -13.71 -18.54
C ALA A 47 -6.51 -14.66 -17.35
N GLY A 48 -7.16 -15.81 -17.52
CA GLY A 48 -7.28 -16.86 -16.50
C GLY A 48 -8.26 -16.54 -15.38
N PRO A 49 -8.41 -17.43 -14.39
CA PRO A 49 -9.33 -17.27 -13.28
C PRO A 49 -8.85 -16.21 -12.30
N LEU A 50 -9.75 -15.32 -11.85
CA LEU A 50 -9.42 -14.22 -10.92
C LEU A 50 -9.05 -14.69 -9.51
N GLY A 51 -9.67 -15.78 -9.03
CA GLY A 51 -9.46 -16.28 -7.67
C GLY A 51 -7.99 -16.53 -7.33
N PRO A 52 -7.26 -17.36 -8.09
CA PRO A 52 -5.83 -17.58 -7.87
C PRO A 52 -4.99 -16.32 -7.93
N HIS A 53 -5.30 -15.37 -8.82
CA HIS A 53 -4.59 -14.10 -8.92
C HIS A 53 -4.78 -13.23 -7.67
N VAL A 54 -6.03 -13.09 -7.21
CA VAL A 54 -6.35 -12.35 -5.98
C VAL A 54 -5.68 -13.02 -4.78
N LEU A 55 -5.80 -14.36 -4.66
CA LEU A 55 -5.23 -15.10 -3.54
C LEU A 55 -3.70 -14.97 -3.48
N GLU A 56 -3.01 -15.15 -4.61
CA GLU A 56 -1.55 -14.99 -4.66
C GLU A 56 -1.10 -13.59 -4.24
N MET A 57 -1.76 -12.55 -4.76
CA MET A 57 -1.42 -11.16 -4.45
C MET A 57 -1.70 -10.80 -3.00
N VAL A 58 -2.82 -11.28 -2.45
CA VAL A 58 -3.19 -11.05 -1.05
C VAL A 58 -2.27 -11.81 -0.12
N LEU A 59 -2.04 -13.12 -0.33
CA LEU A 59 -1.20 -13.93 0.54
C LEU A 59 0.26 -13.48 0.54
N THR A 60 0.83 -13.14 -0.61
CA THR A 60 2.21 -12.64 -0.69
C THR A 60 2.35 -11.28 -0.03
N GLY A 61 1.35 -10.41 -0.15
CA GLY A 61 1.33 -9.13 0.56
C GLY A 61 1.16 -9.31 2.06
N TRP A 62 0.26 -10.19 2.48
CA TRP A 62 0.00 -10.49 3.89
C TRP A 62 1.22 -11.10 4.59
N ALA A 63 1.89 -12.07 3.95
CA ALA A 63 3.13 -12.64 4.47
C ALA A 63 4.22 -11.56 4.68
N SER A 64 4.36 -10.62 3.73
CA SER A 64 5.27 -9.48 3.90
C SER A 64 4.91 -8.59 5.07
N MET A 65 3.62 -8.28 5.24
CA MET A 65 3.13 -7.40 6.30
C MET A 65 3.28 -8.04 7.69
N LEU A 66 3.00 -9.34 7.80
CA LEU A 66 3.25 -10.09 9.04
C LEU A 66 4.73 -10.08 9.42
N ALA A 67 5.63 -10.24 8.45
CA ALA A 67 7.07 -10.19 8.71
C ALA A 67 7.51 -8.79 9.20
N VAL A 68 6.98 -7.71 8.60
CA VAL A 68 7.24 -6.35 9.07
C VAL A 68 6.77 -6.17 10.50
N PHE A 69 5.53 -6.53 10.83
CA PHE A 69 5.00 -6.38 12.19
C PHE A 69 5.75 -7.26 13.21
N ALA A 70 6.15 -8.48 12.82
CA ALA A 70 6.92 -9.35 13.68
C ALA A 70 8.29 -8.74 14.03
N VAL A 71 8.98 -8.16 13.04
CA VAL A 71 10.27 -7.51 13.27
C VAL A 71 10.10 -6.23 14.06
N GLU A 72 9.11 -5.38 13.77
CA GLU A 72 8.82 -4.19 14.59
C GLU A 72 8.53 -4.54 16.04
N PHE A 73 7.79 -5.63 16.28
CA PHE A 73 7.53 -6.12 17.63
C PHE A 73 8.80 -6.61 18.33
N LEU A 74 9.65 -7.36 17.62
CA LEU A 74 10.95 -7.80 18.16
C LEU A 74 11.87 -6.62 18.48
N SER A 75 11.97 -5.63 17.59
CA SER A 75 12.76 -4.42 17.83
C SER A 75 12.30 -3.66 19.07
N LEU A 76 10.98 -3.57 19.29
CA LEU A 76 10.43 -2.97 20.51
C LEU A 76 10.74 -3.79 21.78
N LEU A 77 10.70 -5.12 21.70
CA LEU A 77 11.10 -5.99 22.80
C LEU A 77 12.58 -5.80 23.16
N TYR A 78 13.45 -5.76 22.15
CA TYR A 78 14.89 -5.52 22.38
C TYR A 78 15.16 -4.14 22.97
N LEU A 79 14.45 -3.11 22.46
CA LEU A 79 14.54 -1.77 23.02
C LEU A 79 14.11 -1.72 24.50
N GLY A 80 13.06 -2.47 24.84
CA GLY A 80 12.58 -2.59 26.23
C GLY A 80 13.60 -3.17 27.22
N THR A 81 14.58 -3.95 26.72
CA THR A 81 15.66 -4.49 27.57
C THR A 81 16.66 -3.42 28.03
N LEU A 82 16.71 -2.26 27.34
CA LEU A 82 17.57 -1.14 27.74
C LEU A 82 17.09 -0.40 29.00
N GLN A 83 15.83 -0.62 29.42
CA GLN A 83 15.22 -0.03 30.61
C GLN A 83 15.33 1.51 30.70
N ASP A 84 15.44 2.20 29.57
CA ASP A 84 15.53 3.66 29.47
C ASP A 84 14.20 4.22 28.92
N GLU A 85 13.42 4.83 29.80
CA GLU A 85 12.12 5.41 29.46
C GLU A 85 12.24 6.58 28.47
N ALA A 86 13.31 7.38 28.55
CA ALA A 86 13.54 8.50 27.64
C ALA A 86 13.83 7.99 26.20
N VAL A 87 14.61 6.93 26.05
CA VAL A 87 14.88 6.28 24.78
C VAL A 87 13.61 5.67 24.19
N MET A 88 12.83 4.94 24.98
CA MET A 88 11.57 4.36 24.53
C MET A 88 10.58 5.45 24.07
N GLY A 89 10.46 6.52 24.83
CA GLY A 89 9.65 7.67 24.48
C GLY A 89 10.10 8.35 23.19
N ALA A 90 11.41 8.55 23.02
CA ALA A 90 12.00 9.17 21.84
C ALA A 90 11.76 8.34 20.57
N VAL A 91 11.92 7.02 20.63
CA VAL A 91 11.65 6.10 19.49
C VAL A 91 10.16 6.08 19.15
N GLY A 92 9.29 6.00 20.17
CA GLY A 92 7.84 6.03 19.97
C GLY A 92 7.38 7.31 19.27
N PHE A 93 7.84 8.45 19.77
CA PHE A 93 7.53 9.76 19.20
C PHE A 93 8.15 9.93 17.79
N GLY A 94 9.39 9.49 17.60
CA GLY A 94 10.07 9.49 16.30
C GLY A 94 9.33 8.66 15.26
N SER A 95 8.79 7.51 15.64
CA SER A 95 8.01 6.64 14.75
C SER A 95 6.68 7.29 14.33
N MET A 96 5.97 7.95 15.25
CA MET A 96 4.74 8.68 14.93
C MET A 96 4.99 9.83 13.94
N THR A 97 6.06 10.58 14.15
CA THR A 97 6.42 11.70 13.28
C THR A 97 6.89 11.20 11.90
N GLN A 98 7.62 10.10 11.84
CA GLN A 98 8.07 9.49 10.58
C GLN A 98 6.89 8.94 9.74
N PHE A 99 5.76 8.65 10.37
CA PHE A 99 4.54 8.23 9.66
C PHE A 99 4.05 9.29 8.65
N THR A 100 4.30 10.57 8.89
CA THR A 100 3.97 11.65 7.93
C THR A 100 4.72 11.47 6.61
N ILE A 101 6.03 11.20 6.66
CA ILE A 101 6.84 10.95 5.46
C ILE A 101 6.37 9.65 4.78
N THR A 102 6.09 8.63 5.58
CA THR A 102 5.56 7.34 5.08
C THR A 102 4.23 7.53 4.34
N SER A 103 3.35 8.40 4.82
CA SER A 103 2.06 8.70 4.18
C SER A 103 2.24 9.30 2.78
N VAL A 104 3.23 10.18 2.60
CA VAL A 104 3.59 10.72 1.27
C VAL A 104 4.09 9.59 0.36
N CYS A 105 4.97 8.72 0.88
CA CYS A 105 5.48 7.56 0.12
C CYS A 105 4.35 6.59 -0.27
N ILE A 106 3.39 6.32 0.62
CA ILE A 106 2.20 5.51 0.33
C ILE A 106 1.42 6.13 -0.83
N GLY A 107 1.17 7.44 -0.79
CA GLY A 107 0.44 8.14 -1.84
C GLY A 107 1.10 7.98 -3.21
N VAL A 108 2.39 8.27 -3.31
CA VAL A 108 3.15 8.15 -4.58
C VAL A 108 3.18 6.70 -5.07
N THR A 109 3.33 5.74 -4.15
CA THR A 109 3.29 4.31 -4.46
C THR A 109 1.96 3.90 -5.08
N VAL A 110 0.84 4.34 -4.51
CA VAL A 110 -0.52 4.06 -5.01
C VAL A 110 -0.72 4.69 -6.39
N GLY A 111 -0.35 5.97 -6.57
CA GLY A 111 -0.49 6.68 -7.84
C GLY A 111 0.34 6.04 -8.96
N GLY A 112 1.60 5.74 -8.69
CA GLY A 112 2.50 5.09 -9.64
C GLY A 112 2.03 3.69 -10.03
N ALA A 113 1.69 2.85 -9.04
CA ALA A 113 1.21 1.49 -9.28
C ALA A 113 -0.09 1.46 -10.10
N ALA A 114 -1.02 2.40 -9.84
CA ALA A 114 -2.29 2.48 -10.57
C ALA A 114 -2.07 2.81 -12.06
N LEU A 115 -1.23 3.79 -12.39
CA LEU A 115 -0.98 4.17 -13.77
C LEU A 115 -0.12 3.14 -14.52
N VAL A 116 0.89 2.57 -13.87
CA VAL A 116 1.73 1.50 -14.45
C VAL A 116 0.89 0.27 -14.76
N SER A 117 0.04 -0.18 -13.83
CA SER A 117 -0.82 -1.35 -14.06
C SER A 117 -1.85 -1.11 -15.17
N ARG A 118 -2.43 0.11 -15.29
CA ARG A 118 -3.31 0.46 -16.42
C ARG A 118 -2.58 0.40 -17.75
N ALA A 119 -1.38 1.00 -17.83
CA ALA A 119 -0.60 1.00 -19.07
C ALA A 119 -0.22 -0.44 -19.48
N LEU A 120 0.12 -1.32 -18.52
CA LEU A 120 0.35 -2.73 -18.80
C LEU A 120 -0.92 -3.43 -19.30
N GLY A 121 -2.06 -3.16 -18.68
CA GLY A 121 -3.35 -3.70 -19.10
C GLY A 121 -3.75 -3.29 -20.52
N ALA A 122 -3.46 -2.04 -20.89
CA ALA A 122 -3.66 -1.51 -22.25
C ALA A 122 -2.65 -2.05 -23.29
N GLY A 123 -1.75 -2.94 -22.91
CA GLY A 123 -0.72 -3.48 -23.79
C GLY A 123 0.41 -2.52 -24.10
N ASN A 124 0.45 -1.33 -23.47
CA ASN A 124 1.45 -0.31 -23.74
C ASN A 124 2.64 -0.44 -22.76
N ALA A 125 3.48 -1.44 -22.98
CA ALA A 125 4.66 -1.71 -22.15
C ALA A 125 5.70 -0.55 -22.17
N PRO A 126 5.99 0.13 -23.28
CA PRO A 126 6.87 1.32 -23.26
C PRO A 126 6.34 2.40 -22.33
N ARG A 127 5.03 2.71 -22.40
CA ARG A 127 4.38 3.70 -21.53
C ARG A 127 4.43 3.29 -20.06
N ALA A 128 4.21 2.03 -19.77
CA ALA A 128 4.32 1.50 -18.40
C ALA A 128 5.73 1.69 -17.81
N ARG A 129 6.78 1.48 -18.62
CA ARG A 129 8.18 1.67 -18.20
C ARG A 129 8.50 3.15 -17.95
N THR A 130 8.03 4.07 -18.78
CA THR A 130 8.25 5.52 -18.57
C THR A 130 7.51 6.03 -17.35
N LEU A 131 6.27 5.57 -17.12
CA LEU A 131 5.51 5.87 -15.90
C LEU A 131 6.19 5.30 -14.63
N ALA A 132 6.81 4.13 -14.73
CA ALA A 132 7.59 3.56 -13.62
C ALA A 132 8.82 4.44 -13.28
N GLY A 133 9.53 4.94 -14.31
CA GLY A 133 10.64 5.90 -14.13
C GLY A 133 10.18 7.22 -13.50
N ALA A 134 9.09 7.79 -14.01
CA ALA A 134 8.50 9.01 -13.45
C ALA A 134 8.06 8.80 -11.98
N SER A 135 7.50 7.62 -11.66
CA SER A 135 7.10 7.28 -10.28
C SER A 135 8.29 7.22 -9.32
N LEU A 136 9.43 6.69 -9.76
CA LEU A 136 10.66 6.67 -8.95
C LEU A 136 11.22 8.08 -8.76
N ILE A 137 11.21 8.94 -9.78
CA ILE A 137 11.63 10.35 -9.67
C ILE A 137 10.72 11.08 -8.67
N LEU A 138 9.40 10.94 -8.82
CA LEU A 138 8.44 11.57 -7.91
C LEU A 138 8.62 11.08 -6.47
N MET A 139 8.86 9.76 -6.29
CA MET A 139 9.11 9.15 -4.99
C MET A 139 10.36 9.74 -4.33
N ALA A 140 11.48 9.73 -5.02
CA ALA A 140 12.73 10.26 -4.49
C ALA A 140 12.60 11.76 -4.15
N GLY A 141 12.02 12.56 -5.06
CA GLY A 141 11.83 13.99 -4.88
C GLY A 141 10.87 14.31 -3.73
N SER A 142 9.71 13.65 -3.67
CA SER A 142 8.72 13.91 -2.61
C SER A 142 9.18 13.43 -1.24
N ALA A 143 9.86 12.29 -1.15
CA ALA A 143 10.44 11.79 0.09
C ALA A 143 11.59 12.70 0.60
N LEU A 144 12.42 13.20 -0.32
CA LEU A 144 13.48 14.16 0.02
C LEU A 144 12.89 15.47 0.54
N VAL A 145 11.93 16.06 -0.18
CA VAL A 145 11.27 17.30 0.25
C VAL A 145 10.58 17.10 1.60
N ALA A 146 9.82 16.01 1.76
CA ALA A 146 9.17 15.71 3.03
C ALA A 146 10.19 15.52 4.17
N GLY A 147 11.30 14.84 3.92
CA GLY A 147 12.38 14.65 4.90
C GLY A 147 13.05 15.96 5.29
N VAL A 148 13.37 16.84 4.33
CA VAL A 148 13.96 18.16 4.60
C VAL A 148 13.01 19.04 5.41
N LEU A 149 11.73 19.11 5.01
CA LEU A 149 10.71 19.86 5.74
C LEU A 149 10.53 19.32 7.17
N PHE A 150 10.56 18.01 7.31
CA PHE A 150 10.48 17.36 8.61
C PHE A 150 11.66 17.70 9.51
N LEU A 151 12.90 17.62 9.01
CA LEU A 151 14.11 18.00 9.76
C LEU A 151 14.11 19.48 10.15
N ALA A 152 13.62 20.34 9.27
CA ALA A 152 13.50 21.77 9.58
C ALA A 152 12.43 22.04 10.66
N ALA A 153 11.35 21.26 10.69
CA ALA A 153 10.23 21.46 11.61
C ALA A 153 10.44 20.81 12.98
N ILE A 154 11.22 19.73 13.11
CA ILE A 154 11.30 18.94 14.34
C ILE A 154 11.87 19.72 15.53
N GLY A 155 12.88 20.55 15.31
CA GLY A 155 13.49 21.39 16.36
C GLY A 155 12.51 22.40 16.96
N PRO A 156 11.89 23.28 16.13
CA PRO A 156 10.83 24.19 16.58
C PRO A 156 9.64 23.45 17.22
N PHE A 157 9.24 22.32 16.66
CA PHE A 157 8.11 21.55 17.17
C PHE A 157 8.37 20.99 18.58
N THR A 158 9.53 20.37 18.81
CA THR A 158 9.92 19.85 20.14
C THR A 158 10.07 20.93 21.18
N ALA A 159 10.51 22.14 20.78
CA ALA A 159 10.55 23.30 21.66
C ALA A 159 9.14 23.80 22.02
N ALA A 160 8.22 23.83 21.05
CA ALA A 160 6.84 24.30 21.27
C ALA A 160 6.03 23.42 22.25
N ILE A 161 6.30 22.11 22.26
CA ILE A 161 5.64 21.15 23.18
C ILE A 161 6.38 21.00 24.52
N ASN A 162 7.45 21.77 24.75
CA ASN A 162 8.28 21.71 25.97
C ASN A 162 8.74 20.28 26.30
N LEU A 163 9.23 19.53 25.28
CA LEU A 163 9.75 18.18 25.47
C LEU A 163 10.95 18.19 26.42
N ALA A 164 11.01 17.21 27.35
CA ALA A 164 12.12 17.09 28.30
C ALA A 164 13.48 17.08 27.57
N PRO A 165 14.52 17.78 28.08
CA PRO A 165 15.79 17.94 27.36
C PRO A 165 16.42 16.63 26.94
N ASP A 166 16.47 15.64 27.83
CA ASP A 166 17.07 14.32 27.56
C ASP A 166 16.32 13.57 26.43
N MET A 167 14.99 13.57 26.51
CA MET A 167 14.15 12.95 25.48
C MET A 167 14.28 13.69 24.14
N ARG A 168 14.45 15.02 24.15
CA ARG A 168 14.64 15.82 22.95
C ARG A 168 15.97 15.49 22.26
N GLU A 169 17.06 15.33 23.03
CA GLU A 169 18.38 14.97 22.49
C GLU A 169 18.32 13.60 21.81
N HIS A 170 17.76 12.60 22.48
CA HIS A 170 17.57 11.26 21.92
C HIS A 170 16.70 11.29 20.65
N LEU A 171 15.58 12.02 20.66
CA LEU A 171 14.71 12.17 19.51
C LEU A 171 15.42 12.79 18.31
N LEU A 172 16.14 13.91 18.52
CA LEU A 172 16.84 14.59 17.43
C LEU A 172 17.94 13.68 16.84
N SER A 173 18.70 12.99 17.69
CA SER A 173 19.71 12.02 17.25
C SER A 173 19.08 10.89 16.40
N TYR A 174 17.97 10.30 16.85
CA TYR A 174 17.24 9.27 16.13
C TYR A 174 16.73 9.75 14.78
N VAL A 175 16.10 10.93 14.76
CA VAL A 175 15.50 11.51 13.56
C VAL A 175 16.56 11.89 12.51
N LEU A 176 17.70 12.43 12.95
CA LEU A 176 18.81 12.74 12.04
C LEU A 176 19.36 11.51 11.34
N ILE A 177 19.38 10.35 12.01
CA ILE A 177 19.82 9.09 11.40
C ILE A 177 18.72 8.52 10.50
N THR A 178 17.46 8.49 10.95
CA THR A 178 16.39 7.76 10.25
C THR A 178 15.81 8.52 9.05
N THR A 179 15.82 9.86 9.07
CA THR A 179 15.21 10.68 8.00
C THR A 179 15.89 10.54 6.63
N PRO A 180 17.22 10.52 6.50
CA PRO A 180 17.87 10.23 5.21
C PRO A 180 17.45 8.87 4.63
N PHE A 181 17.26 7.86 5.49
CA PHE A 181 16.76 6.56 5.08
C PHE A 181 15.27 6.53 4.69
N ALA A 182 14.52 7.59 4.94
CA ALA A 182 13.14 7.69 4.47
C ALA A 182 13.06 7.76 2.94
N VAL A 183 14.02 8.42 2.27
CA VAL A 183 14.12 8.41 0.80
C VAL A 183 14.38 6.99 0.29
N VAL A 184 15.33 6.29 0.93
CA VAL A 184 15.66 4.88 0.59
C VAL A 184 14.43 3.98 0.80
N MET A 185 13.69 4.17 1.90
CA MET A 185 12.44 3.47 2.18
C MET A 185 11.39 3.70 1.07
N GLY A 186 11.16 4.95 0.68
CA GLY A 186 10.22 5.30 -0.38
C GLY A 186 10.58 4.60 -1.70
N ILE A 187 11.86 4.66 -2.10
CA ILE A 187 12.35 3.96 -3.30
C ILE A 187 12.10 2.46 -3.19
N GLY A 188 12.42 1.82 -2.06
CA GLY A 188 12.17 0.40 -1.81
C GLY A 188 10.69 0.03 -1.93
N MET A 189 9.80 0.85 -1.34
CA MET A 189 8.35 0.70 -1.47
C MET A 189 7.90 0.78 -2.94
N MET A 190 8.41 1.74 -3.70
CA MET A 190 8.07 1.89 -5.11
C MET A 190 8.55 0.70 -5.93
N LEU A 191 9.80 0.24 -5.75
CA LEU A 191 10.35 -0.94 -6.45
C LEU A 191 9.53 -2.19 -6.18
N SER A 192 9.16 -2.44 -4.92
CA SER A 192 8.29 -3.55 -4.53
C SER A 192 6.92 -3.46 -5.20
N ASN A 193 6.32 -2.28 -5.24
CA ASN A 193 5.01 -2.07 -5.88
C ASN A 193 5.06 -2.15 -7.41
N LEU A 194 6.15 -1.75 -8.07
CA LEU A 194 6.34 -1.95 -9.52
C LEU A 194 6.37 -3.45 -9.88
N LEU A 195 7.02 -4.28 -9.05
CA LEU A 195 6.96 -5.73 -9.20
C LEU A 195 5.52 -6.24 -9.05
N ARG A 196 4.80 -5.75 -8.06
CA ARG A 196 3.40 -6.09 -7.82
C ARG A 196 2.49 -5.64 -8.97
N ALA A 197 2.66 -4.41 -9.46
CA ALA A 197 1.93 -3.87 -10.60
C ALA A 197 2.14 -4.68 -11.89
N SER A 198 3.32 -5.29 -12.04
CA SER A 198 3.64 -6.19 -13.16
C SER A 198 3.24 -7.66 -12.93
N GLY A 199 2.47 -7.96 -11.86
CA GLY A 199 1.98 -9.30 -11.56
C GLY A 199 2.98 -10.22 -10.86
N ARG A 200 4.09 -9.69 -10.33
CA ARG A 200 5.16 -10.45 -9.67
C ARG A 200 5.08 -10.35 -8.14
N GLY A 201 3.91 -10.72 -7.56
CA GLY A 201 3.65 -10.62 -6.13
C GLY A 201 4.67 -11.34 -5.24
N ARG A 202 5.10 -12.55 -5.63
CA ARG A 202 6.13 -13.31 -4.89
C ARG A 202 7.47 -12.59 -4.84
N GLN A 203 7.89 -11.96 -5.94
CA GLN A 203 9.15 -11.21 -5.96
C GLN A 203 9.06 -9.92 -5.13
N SER A 204 7.91 -9.23 -5.18
CA SER A 204 7.62 -8.12 -4.28
C SER A 204 7.72 -8.54 -2.81
N MET A 205 7.22 -9.72 -2.45
CA MET A 205 7.34 -10.29 -1.12
C MET A 205 8.81 -10.49 -0.72
N TRP A 206 9.62 -11.10 -1.58
CA TRP A 206 11.04 -11.32 -1.29
C TRP A 206 11.82 -10.02 -1.11
N VAL A 207 11.48 -8.97 -1.85
CA VAL A 207 12.08 -7.63 -1.70
C VAL A 207 11.83 -7.07 -0.30
N LEU A 208 10.61 -7.17 0.21
CA LEU A 208 10.28 -6.72 1.56
C LEU A 208 10.89 -7.63 2.63
N LEU A 209 10.85 -8.94 2.42
CA LEU A 209 11.47 -9.90 3.34
C LEU A 209 12.98 -9.72 3.47
N ALA A 210 13.68 -9.38 2.39
CA ALA A 210 15.11 -9.09 2.46
C ALA A 210 15.41 -7.96 3.45
N GLY A 211 14.64 -6.87 3.39
CA GLY A 211 14.80 -5.76 4.33
C GLY A 211 14.47 -6.15 5.76
N THR A 212 13.33 -6.79 5.99
CA THR A 212 12.89 -7.18 7.34
C THR A 212 13.81 -8.24 7.95
N THR A 213 14.29 -9.20 7.18
CA THR A 213 15.28 -10.19 7.65
C THR A 213 16.59 -9.52 8.02
N THR A 214 17.04 -8.53 7.23
CA THR A 214 18.25 -7.75 7.56
C THR A 214 18.11 -7.05 8.91
N VAL A 215 16.97 -6.39 9.16
CA VAL A 215 16.69 -5.75 10.46
C VAL A 215 16.66 -6.79 11.57
N ALA A 216 15.93 -7.89 11.40
CA ALA A 216 15.80 -8.96 12.41
C ALA A 216 17.16 -9.55 12.83
N VAL A 217 18.10 -9.61 11.90
CA VAL A 217 19.46 -10.11 12.19
C VAL A 217 20.33 -9.03 12.81
N LEU A 218 20.24 -7.79 12.33
CA LEU A 218 21.10 -6.70 12.78
C LEU A 218 20.71 -6.13 14.14
N ASP A 219 19.41 -6.04 14.46
CA ASP A 219 18.95 -5.47 15.73
C ASP A 219 19.60 -6.13 16.95
N PRO A 220 19.55 -7.47 17.12
CA PRO A 220 20.19 -8.10 18.26
C PRO A 220 21.73 -7.93 18.28
N ILE A 221 22.38 -7.91 17.11
CA ILE A 221 23.82 -7.69 17.03
C ILE A 221 24.18 -6.28 17.50
N VAL A 222 23.45 -5.28 17.01
CA VAL A 222 23.75 -3.89 17.33
C VAL A 222 23.42 -3.59 18.79
N ILE A 223 22.36 -4.16 19.34
CA ILE A 223 21.93 -3.90 20.72
C ILE A 223 22.82 -4.64 21.72
N PHE A 224 23.03 -5.96 21.52
CA PHE A 224 23.66 -6.82 22.53
C PHE A 224 25.15 -7.05 22.34
N VAL A 225 25.69 -6.85 21.11
CA VAL A 225 27.12 -7.09 20.84
C VAL A 225 27.90 -5.77 20.69
N LEU A 226 27.26 -4.76 20.07
CA LEU A 226 27.91 -3.48 19.78
C LEU A 226 27.54 -2.35 20.76
N ASP A 227 26.65 -2.62 21.73
CA ASP A 227 26.12 -1.63 22.68
C ASP A 227 25.63 -0.34 22.00
N GLY A 228 25.12 -0.46 20.76
CA GLY A 228 24.75 0.67 19.90
C GLY A 228 23.48 1.40 20.32
N GLY A 229 22.75 0.87 21.30
CA GLY A 229 21.54 1.47 21.85
C GLY A 229 20.51 1.86 20.77
N MET A 230 19.88 3.01 20.97
CA MET A 230 18.88 3.58 20.06
C MET A 230 19.46 3.94 18.67
N GLN A 231 20.67 4.46 18.63
CA GLN A 231 21.31 4.82 17.35
C GLN A 231 21.59 3.58 16.51
N GLY A 232 21.99 2.51 17.16
CA GLY A 232 22.20 1.23 16.49
C GLY A 232 20.95 0.69 15.82
N ILE A 233 19.80 0.73 16.48
CA ILE A 233 18.51 0.33 15.91
C ILE A 233 18.17 1.21 14.69
N ALA A 234 18.42 2.52 14.77
CA ALA A 234 18.21 3.43 13.65
C ALA A 234 19.06 3.06 12.43
N TRP A 235 20.33 2.69 12.63
CA TRP A 235 21.24 2.21 11.58
C TRP A 235 20.83 0.84 11.04
N ALA A 236 20.46 -0.11 11.89
CA ALA A 236 19.97 -1.42 11.47
C ALA A 236 18.72 -1.29 10.58
N GLY A 237 17.76 -0.43 10.96
CA GLY A 237 16.62 -0.08 10.15
C GLY A 237 16.98 0.53 8.79
N GLY A 238 17.99 1.42 8.78
CA GLY A 238 18.54 2.02 7.56
C GLY A 238 19.15 0.96 6.60
N LEU A 239 19.96 0.06 7.13
CA LEU A 239 20.58 -1.04 6.36
C LEU A 239 19.53 -2.01 5.81
N GLY A 240 18.48 -2.32 6.57
CA GLY A 240 17.33 -3.10 6.07
C GLY A 240 16.64 -2.44 4.87
N ARG A 241 16.45 -1.11 4.91
CA ARG A 241 15.90 -0.34 3.77
C ARG A 241 16.83 -0.40 2.56
N MET A 242 18.15 -0.34 2.76
CA MET A 242 19.14 -0.51 1.69
C MET A 242 19.07 -1.91 1.08
N ALA A 243 18.94 -2.97 1.88
CA ALA A 243 18.77 -4.34 1.38
C ALA A 243 17.50 -4.48 0.52
N THR A 244 16.38 -3.84 0.94
CA THR A 244 15.15 -3.77 0.15
C THR A 244 15.40 -3.10 -1.21
N VAL A 245 16.10 -1.96 -1.24
CA VAL A 245 16.40 -1.23 -2.48
C VAL A 245 17.37 -2.02 -3.35
N ALA A 246 18.38 -2.67 -2.78
CA ALA A 246 19.36 -3.46 -3.52
C ALA A 246 18.70 -4.64 -4.26
N LEU A 247 17.90 -5.46 -3.56
CA LEU A 247 17.20 -6.58 -4.17
C LEU A 247 16.10 -6.10 -5.13
N GLY A 248 15.32 -5.10 -4.74
CA GLY A 248 14.27 -4.50 -5.58
C GLY A 248 14.85 -3.87 -6.85
N GLY A 249 15.96 -3.13 -6.72
CA GLY A 249 16.68 -2.54 -7.84
C GLY A 249 17.22 -3.59 -8.80
N TRP A 250 17.87 -4.63 -8.29
CA TRP A 250 18.33 -5.74 -9.12
C TRP A 250 17.20 -6.41 -9.91
N LEU A 251 16.06 -6.65 -9.27
CA LEU A 251 14.89 -7.25 -9.93
C LEU A 251 14.27 -6.31 -10.97
N VAL A 252 14.07 -5.03 -10.61
CA VAL A 252 13.34 -4.06 -11.45
C VAL A 252 14.20 -3.56 -12.61
N PHE A 253 15.46 -3.20 -12.38
CA PHE A 253 16.35 -2.66 -13.42
C PHE A 253 17.13 -3.76 -14.15
N GLY A 254 17.68 -4.71 -13.42
CA GLY A 254 18.55 -5.78 -13.96
C GLY A 254 17.75 -6.89 -14.63
N LYS A 255 16.94 -7.62 -13.86
CA LYS A 255 16.27 -8.84 -14.32
C LYS A 255 15.07 -8.55 -15.25
N HIS A 256 14.19 -7.63 -14.87
CA HIS A 256 12.91 -7.42 -15.58
C HIS A 256 12.86 -6.17 -16.43
N ARG A 257 13.79 -5.25 -16.28
CA ARG A 257 13.88 -3.99 -17.04
C ARG A 257 12.54 -3.26 -17.10
N LEU A 258 11.89 -3.10 -15.93
CA LEU A 258 10.55 -2.50 -15.81
C LEU A 258 10.56 -0.98 -15.92
N VAL A 259 11.71 -0.34 -15.95
CA VAL A 259 11.86 1.11 -15.88
C VAL A 259 12.52 1.63 -17.16
N ALA A 260 11.99 2.71 -17.68
CA ALA A 260 12.63 3.58 -18.66
C ALA A 260 12.50 5.03 -18.18
N TRP A 261 13.52 5.84 -18.42
CA TRP A 261 13.48 7.22 -18.00
C TRP A 261 12.64 8.04 -18.98
N PRO A 262 11.65 8.82 -18.48
CA PRO A 262 10.84 9.67 -19.36
C PRO A 262 11.68 10.80 -19.95
N GLY A 263 11.40 11.16 -21.20
CA GLY A 263 11.95 12.36 -21.80
C GLY A 263 11.49 13.62 -21.05
N ARG A 264 12.30 14.69 -21.09
CA ARG A 264 12.02 15.95 -20.37
C ARG A 264 10.64 16.54 -20.69
N ALA A 265 10.19 16.44 -21.92
CA ALA A 265 8.89 16.95 -22.36
C ALA A 265 7.70 16.19 -21.73
N ALA A 266 7.82 14.86 -21.54
CA ALA A 266 6.76 14.02 -20.98
C ALA A 266 6.78 13.99 -19.45
N LEU A 267 7.93 14.28 -18.83
CA LEU A 267 8.14 14.11 -17.38
C LEU A 267 7.12 14.90 -16.55
N LEU A 268 6.93 16.19 -16.83
CA LEU A 268 6.01 17.03 -16.05
C LEU A 268 4.56 16.54 -16.15
N GLY A 269 4.14 16.10 -17.34
CA GLY A 269 2.82 15.49 -17.54
C GLY A 269 2.65 14.20 -16.76
N ASP A 270 3.68 13.36 -16.72
CA ASP A 270 3.69 12.09 -15.97
C ASP A 270 3.65 12.33 -14.46
N LEU A 271 4.47 13.26 -13.96
CA LEU A 271 4.48 13.65 -12.55
C LEU A 271 3.12 14.20 -12.12
N ALA A 272 2.49 15.05 -12.94
CA ALA A 272 1.16 15.58 -12.68
C ALA A 272 0.08 14.49 -12.69
N ALA A 273 0.14 13.55 -13.63
CA ALA A 273 -0.79 12.42 -13.70
C ALA A 273 -0.69 11.51 -12.46
N ILE A 274 0.53 11.18 -12.04
CA ILE A 274 0.78 10.40 -10.81
C ILE A 274 0.33 11.21 -9.59
N GLY A 275 0.67 12.49 -9.53
CA GLY A 275 0.34 13.39 -8.41
C GLY A 275 -1.16 13.53 -8.16
N ARG A 276 -1.99 13.51 -9.22
CA ARG A 276 -3.47 13.55 -9.10
C ARG A 276 -4.05 12.37 -8.31
N ILE A 277 -3.37 11.24 -8.28
CA ILE A 277 -3.76 10.06 -7.47
C ILE A 277 -2.97 10.04 -6.16
N ALA A 278 -1.68 10.37 -6.23
CA ALA A 278 -0.76 10.30 -5.10
C ALA A 278 -1.14 11.25 -3.96
N LEU A 279 -1.50 12.51 -4.27
CA LEU A 279 -1.86 13.49 -3.26
C LEU A 279 -3.13 13.11 -2.48
N PRO A 280 -4.26 12.76 -3.12
CA PRO A 280 -5.42 12.26 -2.39
C PRO A 280 -5.11 11.00 -1.57
N ALA A 281 -4.33 10.06 -2.11
CA ALA A 281 -3.97 8.83 -1.39
C ALA A 281 -3.09 9.12 -0.16
N ALA A 282 -2.13 10.04 -0.25
CA ALA A 282 -1.32 10.51 0.87
C ALA A 282 -2.19 11.17 1.96
N LEU A 283 -3.10 12.05 1.56
CA LEU A 283 -4.06 12.69 2.46
C LEU A 283 -4.98 11.66 3.14
N THR A 284 -5.36 10.60 2.43
CA THR A 284 -6.14 9.50 3.02
C THR A 284 -5.35 8.79 4.12
N ALA A 285 -4.07 8.54 3.92
CA ALA A 285 -3.21 7.90 4.91
C ALA A 285 -3.07 8.77 6.19
N LEU A 286 -2.98 10.10 6.02
CA LEU A 286 -2.88 11.05 7.13
C LEU A 286 -4.17 11.17 7.97
N ALA A 287 -5.31 10.70 7.47
CA ALA A 287 -6.56 10.73 8.24
C ALA A 287 -6.55 9.78 9.45
N THR A 288 -5.83 8.66 9.35
CA THR A 288 -5.80 7.63 10.41
C THR A 288 -5.23 8.12 11.74
N PRO A 289 -4.08 8.83 11.81
CA PRO A 289 -3.55 9.37 13.06
C PRO A 289 -4.53 10.26 13.82
N ALA A 290 -5.34 11.06 13.12
CA ALA A 290 -6.32 11.93 13.78
C ALA A 290 -7.35 11.14 14.59
N ALA A 291 -7.86 10.05 14.03
CA ALA A 291 -8.77 9.14 14.73
C ALA A 291 -8.10 8.46 15.92
N VAL A 292 -6.86 7.99 15.73
CA VAL A 292 -6.09 7.30 16.78
C VAL A 292 -5.83 8.23 17.96
N ILE A 293 -5.35 9.45 17.72
CA ILE A 293 -5.07 10.42 18.79
C ILE A 293 -6.34 10.68 19.63
N PHE A 294 -7.48 10.94 18.98
CA PHE A 294 -8.74 11.19 19.69
C PHE A 294 -9.18 10.00 20.53
N THR A 295 -9.12 8.79 19.96
CA THR A 295 -9.54 7.56 20.67
C THR A 295 -8.64 7.25 21.84
N VAL A 296 -7.30 7.36 21.66
CA VAL A 296 -6.31 7.13 22.72
C VAL A 296 -6.47 8.16 23.86
N SER A 297 -6.65 9.45 23.52
CA SER A 297 -6.93 10.49 24.51
C SER A 297 -8.20 10.19 25.31
N THR A 298 -9.22 9.64 24.68
CA THR A 298 -10.45 9.25 25.34
C THR A 298 -10.22 8.05 26.28
N TYR A 299 -9.48 7.01 25.85
CA TYR A 299 -9.14 5.88 26.72
C TYR A 299 -8.32 6.29 27.93
N ALA A 300 -7.43 7.28 27.79
CA ALA A 300 -6.61 7.78 28.90
C ALA A 300 -7.45 8.32 30.07
N THR A 301 -8.67 8.80 29.83
CA THR A 301 -9.57 9.28 30.89
C THR A 301 -10.11 8.17 31.80
N PHE A 302 -10.03 6.91 31.37
CA PHE A 302 -10.50 5.74 32.12
C PHE A 302 -9.39 5.06 32.96
N GLY A 303 -8.17 5.61 32.93
CA GLY A 303 -7.05 5.17 33.75
C GLY A 303 -6.09 4.19 33.10
N PRO A 304 -4.95 3.89 33.79
CA PRO A 304 -3.83 3.15 33.18
C PRO A 304 -4.17 1.72 32.76
N SER A 305 -5.03 1.01 33.52
CA SER A 305 -5.42 -0.37 33.19
C SER A 305 -6.19 -0.45 31.87
N VAL A 306 -7.13 0.48 31.64
CA VAL A 306 -7.89 0.55 30.38
C VAL A 306 -6.98 0.93 29.23
N MET A 307 -6.05 1.85 29.45
CA MET A 307 -5.05 2.27 28.46
C MET A 307 -4.16 1.09 28.02
N ALA A 308 -3.72 0.26 28.98
CA ALA A 308 -2.98 -0.96 28.69
C ALA A 308 -3.84 -1.95 27.88
N GLY A 309 -5.11 -2.13 28.27
CA GLY A 309 -6.07 -2.96 27.51
C GLY A 309 -6.28 -2.48 26.08
N ALA A 310 -6.45 -1.16 25.88
CA ALA A 310 -6.58 -0.57 24.56
C ALA A 310 -5.34 -0.79 23.68
N THR A 311 -4.15 -0.74 24.28
CA THR A 311 -2.89 -1.05 23.59
C THR A 311 -2.85 -2.50 23.14
N VAL A 312 -3.28 -3.45 24.00
CA VAL A 312 -3.38 -4.87 23.63
C VAL A 312 -4.39 -5.09 22.53
N VAL A 313 -5.56 -4.44 22.60
CA VAL A 313 -6.58 -4.48 21.54
C VAL A 313 -5.99 -4.02 20.21
N ASP A 314 -5.22 -2.93 20.18
CA ASP A 314 -4.57 -2.45 18.95
C ASP A 314 -3.58 -3.47 18.38
N ARG A 315 -2.77 -4.14 19.21
CA ARG A 315 -1.85 -5.20 18.77
C ARG A 315 -2.58 -6.43 18.22
N VAL A 316 -3.62 -6.87 18.90
CA VAL A 316 -4.46 -7.99 18.44
C VAL A 316 -5.10 -7.65 17.10
N LEU A 317 -5.60 -6.42 16.95
CA LEU A 317 -6.20 -5.91 15.74
C LEU A 317 -5.21 -5.87 14.58
N GLN A 318 -4.01 -5.34 14.81
CA GLN A 318 -2.95 -5.29 13.78
C GLN A 318 -2.58 -6.69 13.28
N LEU A 319 -2.46 -7.66 14.18
CA LEU A 319 -2.13 -9.04 13.79
C LEU A 319 -3.31 -9.73 13.09
N ALA A 320 -4.48 -9.74 13.72
CA ALA A 320 -5.64 -10.47 13.22
C ALA A 320 -6.21 -9.90 11.91
N TYR A 321 -6.09 -8.60 11.69
CA TYR A 321 -6.66 -7.93 10.52
C TYR A 321 -5.61 -7.31 9.59
N SER A 322 -4.34 -7.67 9.74
CA SER A 322 -3.23 -7.24 8.88
C SER A 322 -3.48 -7.46 7.39
N LEU A 323 -4.24 -8.49 7.04
CA LEU A 323 -4.64 -8.79 5.67
C LEU A 323 -5.41 -7.62 5.03
N TYR A 324 -6.22 -6.89 5.79
CA TYR A 324 -6.99 -5.77 5.25
C TYR A 324 -6.12 -4.59 4.82
N PHE A 325 -5.04 -4.32 5.54
CA PHE A 325 -4.10 -3.25 5.19
C PHE A 325 -3.38 -3.52 3.86
N VAL A 326 -3.30 -4.78 3.47
CA VAL A 326 -2.67 -5.20 2.21
C VAL A 326 -3.62 -5.12 1.02
N LEU A 327 -4.94 -5.23 1.24
CA LEU A 327 -5.93 -5.31 0.16
C LEU A 327 -5.78 -4.23 -0.91
N PRO A 328 -5.64 -2.92 -0.59
CA PRO A 328 -5.53 -1.89 -1.62
C PRO A 328 -4.33 -2.11 -2.55
N GLY A 329 -3.18 -2.50 -1.99
CA GLY A 329 -1.97 -2.77 -2.76
C GLY A 329 -1.99 -4.12 -3.50
N ALA A 330 -2.75 -5.10 -3.00
CA ALA A 330 -2.84 -6.42 -3.60
C ALA A 330 -3.80 -6.46 -4.80
N ILE A 331 -5.00 -5.87 -4.67
CA ILE A 331 -5.99 -5.90 -5.73
C ILE A 331 -5.85 -4.74 -6.72
N GLY A 332 -5.18 -3.64 -6.34
CA GLY A 332 -4.96 -2.48 -7.21
C GLY A 332 -4.40 -2.84 -8.58
N PRO A 333 -3.33 -3.62 -8.69
CA PRO A 333 -2.78 -4.07 -9.96
C PRO A 333 -3.78 -4.92 -10.80
N ILE A 334 -4.60 -5.75 -10.16
CA ILE A 334 -5.62 -6.55 -10.83
C ILE A 334 -6.67 -5.62 -11.43
N LEU A 335 -7.16 -4.65 -10.65
CA LEU A 335 -8.13 -3.65 -11.12
C LEU A 335 -7.54 -2.80 -12.24
N GLY A 336 -6.31 -2.29 -12.05
CA GLY A 336 -5.63 -1.44 -13.01
C GLY A 336 -5.40 -2.12 -14.36
N GLN A 337 -4.90 -3.38 -14.38
CA GLN A 337 -4.66 -4.10 -15.62
C GLN A 337 -5.98 -4.43 -16.35
N ASN A 338 -7.02 -4.90 -15.64
CA ASN A 338 -8.31 -5.19 -16.26
C ASN A 338 -8.99 -3.91 -16.77
N LEU A 339 -8.86 -2.78 -16.05
CA LEU A 339 -9.35 -1.48 -16.51
C LEU A 339 -8.62 -1.04 -17.78
N GLY A 340 -7.28 -1.13 -17.81
CA GLY A 340 -6.49 -0.79 -18.98
C GLY A 340 -6.80 -1.64 -20.22
N ALA A 341 -7.18 -2.91 -19.99
CA ALA A 341 -7.61 -3.83 -21.05
C ALA A 341 -9.08 -3.68 -21.46
N GLY A 342 -9.82 -2.71 -20.90
CA GLY A 342 -11.24 -2.52 -21.17
C GLY A 342 -12.15 -3.62 -20.59
N GLN A 343 -11.65 -4.48 -19.72
CA GLN A 343 -12.38 -5.64 -19.19
C GLN A 343 -13.18 -5.27 -17.94
N TRP A 344 -14.21 -4.44 -18.12
CA TRP A 344 -14.99 -3.88 -17.02
C TRP A 344 -15.69 -4.93 -16.16
N ASP A 345 -16.21 -6.00 -16.77
CA ASP A 345 -16.86 -7.08 -16.04
C ASP A 345 -15.91 -7.84 -15.14
N ARG A 346 -14.63 -7.99 -15.56
CA ARG A 346 -13.60 -8.57 -14.70
C ARG A 346 -13.23 -7.68 -13.53
N VAL A 347 -13.27 -6.34 -13.72
CA VAL A 347 -13.12 -5.40 -12.60
C VAL A 347 -14.22 -5.60 -11.57
N ARG A 348 -15.50 -5.69 -12.00
CA ARG A 348 -16.64 -5.97 -11.11
C ARG A 348 -16.51 -7.31 -10.40
N GLN A 349 -16.14 -8.35 -11.12
CA GLN A 349 -15.92 -9.70 -10.55
C GLN A 349 -14.80 -9.69 -9.51
N ALA A 350 -13.67 -9.03 -9.79
CA ALA A 350 -12.55 -8.94 -8.85
C ALA A 350 -12.96 -8.23 -7.55
N VAL A 351 -13.70 -7.13 -7.64
CA VAL A 351 -14.21 -6.40 -6.48
C VAL A 351 -15.19 -7.26 -5.67
N SER A 352 -16.15 -7.90 -6.33
CA SER A 352 -17.14 -8.77 -5.69
C SER A 352 -16.48 -9.95 -4.98
N LEU A 353 -15.55 -10.64 -5.65
CA LEU A 353 -14.81 -11.77 -5.12
C LEU A 353 -13.97 -11.35 -3.89
N THR A 354 -13.21 -10.27 -4.01
CA THR A 354 -12.36 -9.77 -2.90
C THR A 354 -13.20 -9.33 -1.72
N SER A 355 -14.33 -8.64 -1.95
CA SER A 355 -15.22 -8.21 -0.86
C SER A 355 -15.79 -9.41 -0.10
N ARG A 356 -16.25 -10.44 -0.81
CA ARG A 356 -16.76 -11.67 -0.18
C ARG A 356 -15.68 -12.37 0.64
N TRP A 357 -14.48 -12.54 0.09
CA TRP A 357 -13.37 -13.18 0.79
C TRP A 357 -12.91 -12.38 2.00
N ALA A 358 -12.87 -11.05 1.89
CA ALA A 358 -12.50 -10.19 3.01
C ALA A 358 -13.51 -10.26 4.16
N VAL A 359 -14.81 -10.26 3.86
CA VAL A 359 -15.87 -10.43 4.87
C VAL A 359 -15.80 -11.81 5.51
N VAL A 360 -15.67 -12.89 4.72
CA VAL A 360 -15.55 -14.26 5.25
C VAL A 360 -14.31 -14.41 6.13
N TYR A 361 -13.17 -13.89 5.70
CA TYR A 361 -11.96 -13.86 6.52
C TYR A 361 -12.20 -13.10 7.84
N GLY A 362 -12.83 -11.95 7.79
CA GLY A 362 -13.12 -11.14 8.97
C GLY A 362 -14.04 -11.83 9.97
N LEU A 363 -15.08 -12.49 9.49
CA LEU A 363 -15.97 -13.29 10.33
C LEU A 363 -15.24 -14.47 10.94
N GLY A 364 -14.41 -15.18 10.17
CA GLY A 364 -13.58 -16.28 10.65
C GLY A 364 -12.59 -15.84 11.73
N ALA A 365 -11.85 -14.74 11.48
CA ALA A 365 -10.91 -14.17 12.44
C ALA A 365 -11.63 -13.69 13.72
N ALA A 366 -12.78 -13.02 13.59
CA ALA A 366 -13.58 -12.62 14.74
C ALA A 366 -14.08 -13.80 15.55
N THR A 367 -14.54 -14.87 14.90
CA THR A 367 -14.96 -16.09 15.61
C THR A 367 -13.80 -16.73 16.37
N LEU A 368 -12.62 -16.83 15.74
CA LEU A 368 -11.42 -17.35 16.40
C LEU A 368 -11.02 -16.49 17.60
N LEU A 369 -11.04 -15.16 17.45
CA LEU A 369 -10.76 -14.24 18.56
C LEU A 369 -11.79 -14.36 19.67
N ALA A 370 -13.07 -14.49 19.34
CA ALA A 370 -14.13 -14.65 20.34
C ALA A 370 -13.96 -15.93 21.17
N LEU A 371 -13.58 -17.04 20.54
CA LEU A 371 -13.28 -18.31 21.21
C LEU A 371 -12.00 -18.22 22.04
N ALA A 372 -10.99 -17.52 21.54
CA ALA A 372 -9.70 -17.37 22.20
C ALA A 372 -9.65 -16.18 23.18
N ALA A 373 -10.73 -15.43 23.40
CA ALA A 373 -10.73 -14.19 24.16
C ALA A 373 -10.07 -14.27 25.55
N PRO A 374 -10.37 -15.26 26.42
CA PRO A 374 -9.70 -15.37 27.70
C PRO A 374 -8.19 -15.63 27.55
N TRP A 375 -7.80 -16.52 26.62
CA TRP A 375 -6.38 -16.85 26.37
C TRP A 375 -5.59 -15.66 25.85
N VAL A 376 -6.20 -14.83 25.01
CA VAL A 376 -5.58 -13.58 24.56
C VAL A 376 -5.31 -12.65 25.73
N ALA A 377 -6.29 -12.44 26.61
CA ALA A 377 -6.12 -11.59 27.80
C ALA A 377 -5.05 -12.14 28.74
N ASP A 378 -5.01 -13.46 28.95
CA ASP A 378 -4.04 -14.13 29.82
C ASP A 378 -2.62 -14.11 29.22
N LEU A 379 -2.48 -14.24 27.89
CA LEU A 379 -1.21 -14.14 27.18
C LEU A 379 -0.51 -12.79 27.43
N PHE A 380 -1.28 -11.71 27.47
CA PHE A 380 -0.78 -10.37 27.78
C PHE A 380 -0.80 -10.05 29.28
N ARG A 381 -1.10 -11.03 30.14
CA ARG A 381 -1.19 -10.90 31.62
C ARG A 381 -2.09 -9.74 32.06
N MET A 382 -3.17 -9.53 31.32
CA MET A 382 -4.10 -8.43 31.59
C MET A 382 -4.97 -8.73 32.81
N THR A 383 -5.22 -7.72 33.64
CA THR A 383 -6.04 -7.78 34.85
C THR A 383 -7.00 -6.60 34.92
N GLY A 384 -8.07 -6.72 35.72
CA GLY A 384 -9.03 -5.64 35.97
C GLY A 384 -9.72 -5.12 34.70
N PRO A 385 -10.11 -3.83 34.63
CA PRO A 385 -10.87 -3.24 33.52
C PRO A 385 -10.18 -3.37 32.15
N GLY A 386 -8.85 -3.41 32.11
CA GLY A 386 -8.11 -3.63 30.86
C GLY A 386 -8.32 -5.04 30.30
N ARG A 387 -8.42 -6.05 31.17
CA ARG A 387 -8.76 -7.44 30.79
C ARG A 387 -10.17 -7.51 30.20
N ASP A 388 -11.12 -6.86 30.86
CA ASP A 388 -12.50 -6.85 30.41
C ASP A 388 -12.62 -6.21 29.02
N LEU A 389 -11.91 -5.10 28.77
CA LEU A 389 -11.86 -4.44 27.46
C LEU A 389 -11.29 -5.36 26.36
N VAL A 390 -10.21 -6.10 26.63
CA VAL A 390 -9.63 -7.06 25.68
C VAL A 390 -10.62 -8.19 25.36
N ILE A 391 -11.26 -8.76 26.37
CA ILE A 391 -12.25 -9.83 26.20
C ILE A 391 -13.46 -9.29 25.41
N PHE A 392 -13.93 -8.10 25.76
CA PHE A 392 -15.03 -7.45 25.09
C PHE A 392 -14.74 -7.20 23.60
N PHE A 393 -13.53 -6.69 23.28
CA PHE A 393 -13.09 -6.54 21.89
C PHE A 393 -13.12 -7.88 21.16
N CYS A 394 -12.49 -8.91 21.71
CA CYS A 394 -12.38 -10.22 21.05
C CYS A 394 -13.77 -10.83 20.80
N ARG A 395 -14.73 -10.67 21.72
CA ARG A 395 -16.07 -11.27 21.61
C ARG A 395 -17.05 -10.49 20.76
N TYR A 396 -16.96 -9.15 20.74
CA TYR A 396 -17.96 -8.30 20.12
C TYR A 396 -17.36 -7.31 19.13
N GLY A 397 -16.34 -6.57 19.51
CA GLY A 397 -15.74 -5.52 18.70
C GLY A 397 -15.11 -6.06 17.41
N SER A 398 -14.51 -7.23 17.48
CA SER A 398 -13.82 -7.88 16.35
C SER A 398 -14.74 -8.16 15.15
N PHE A 399 -16.03 -8.46 15.37
CA PHE A 399 -16.98 -8.75 14.29
C PHE A 399 -17.23 -7.54 13.36
N THR A 400 -17.13 -6.32 13.87
CA THR A 400 -17.30 -5.11 13.07
C THR A 400 -16.21 -4.96 12.00
N TRP A 401 -15.05 -5.58 12.21
CA TRP A 401 -13.94 -5.56 11.26
C TRP A 401 -14.23 -6.34 9.97
N ALA A 402 -15.16 -7.29 10.00
CA ALA A 402 -15.64 -7.93 8.80
C ALA A 402 -16.29 -6.90 7.85
N VAL A 403 -17.12 -5.99 8.39
CA VAL A 403 -17.71 -4.89 7.63
C VAL A 403 -16.65 -3.85 7.24
N ASN A 404 -15.71 -3.57 8.13
CA ASN A 404 -14.64 -2.60 7.90
C ASN A 404 -13.72 -2.99 6.73
N SER A 405 -13.61 -4.28 6.39
CA SER A 405 -12.89 -4.77 5.21
C SER A 405 -13.35 -4.12 3.91
N LEU A 406 -14.63 -3.78 3.80
CA LEU A 406 -15.24 -3.16 2.62
C LEU A 406 -14.67 -1.78 2.31
N PHE A 407 -14.23 -1.05 3.34
CA PHE A 407 -13.54 0.23 3.17
C PHE A 407 -12.23 0.07 2.40
N PHE A 408 -11.40 -0.91 2.76
CA PHE A 408 -10.12 -1.16 2.10
C PHE A 408 -10.28 -1.58 0.64
N VAL A 409 -11.30 -2.39 0.33
CA VAL A 409 -11.65 -2.74 -1.06
C VAL A 409 -12.12 -1.50 -1.83
N SER A 410 -12.96 -0.67 -1.23
CA SER A 410 -13.48 0.55 -1.86
C SER A 410 -12.36 1.55 -2.17
N ILE A 411 -11.42 1.75 -1.26
CA ILE A 411 -10.22 2.60 -1.47
C ILE A 411 -9.39 2.09 -2.65
N ALA A 412 -9.19 0.78 -2.78
CA ALA A 412 -8.49 0.21 -3.93
C ALA A 412 -9.19 0.56 -5.24
N VAL A 413 -10.52 0.46 -5.27
CA VAL A 413 -11.33 0.81 -6.45
C VAL A 413 -11.19 2.30 -6.76
N PHE A 414 -11.40 3.19 -5.79
CA PHE A 414 -11.35 4.63 -6.02
C PHE A 414 -9.98 5.07 -6.54
N ASN A 415 -8.89 4.60 -5.95
CA ASN A 415 -7.54 4.95 -6.35
C ASN A 415 -7.19 4.43 -7.76
N ASN A 416 -7.68 3.25 -8.13
CA ASN A 416 -7.36 2.64 -9.42
C ASN A 416 -8.33 3.06 -10.54
N LEU A 417 -9.54 3.51 -10.25
CA LEU A 417 -10.52 3.92 -11.25
C LEU A 417 -10.56 5.43 -11.52
N GLY A 418 -9.66 6.22 -10.89
CA GLY A 418 -9.58 7.66 -11.11
C GLY A 418 -10.44 8.51 -10.18
N TYR A 419 -10.98 7.93 -9.13
CA TYR A 419 -11.80 8.60 -8.12
C TYR A 419 -11.05 8.78 -6.79
N ALA A 420 -9.74 9.02 -6.82
CA ALA A 420 -8.89 9.08 -5.65
C ALA A 420 -9.36 10.12 -4.59
N THR A 421 -10.02 11.20 -5.02
CA THR A 421 -10.63 12.19 -4.11
C THR A 421 -11.73 11.60 -3.22
N TYR A 422 -12.47 10.58 -3.70
CA TYR A 422 -13.45 9.88 -2.86
C TYR A 422 -12.77 9.09 -1.73
N SER A 423 -11.60 8.52 -1.99
CA SER A 423 -10.80 7.87 -0.94
C SER A 423 -10.49 8.86 0.17
N THR A 424 -10.03 10.07 -0.17
CA THR A 424 -9.67 11.10 0.80
C THR A 424 -10.91 11.57 1.56
N MET A 425 -11.97 11.93 0.86
CA MET A 425 -13.18 12.45 1.49
C MET A 425 -13.78 11.43 2.48
N ILE A 426 -13.97 10.19 2.03
CA ILE A 426 -14.54 9.15 2.88
C ILE A 426 -13.58 8.76 4.00
N GLY A 427 -12.26 8.73 3.74
CA GLY A 427 -11.24 8.47 4.74
C GLY A 427 -11.26 9.50 5.87
N TRP A 428 -11.30 10.80 5.55
CA TRP A 428 -11.39 11.86 6.54
C TRP A 428 -12.75 11.87 7.26
N LEU A 429 -13.86 11.71 6.55
CA LEU A 429 -15.18 11.60 7.19
C LEU A 429 -15.23 10.43 8.16
N ARG A 430 -14.68 9.28 7.79
CA ARG A 430 -14.56 8.11 8.66
C ARG A 430 -13.72 8.40 9.91
N SER A 431 -12.59 9.07 9.74
CA SER A 431 -11.64 9.36 10.84
C SER A 431 -12.10 10.50 11.75
N THR A 432 -12.96 11.39 11.28
CA THR A 432 -13.52 12.50 12.07
C THR A 432 -14.96 12.24 12.47
N VAL A 433 -15.90 12.38 11.55
CA VAL A 433 -17.35 12.22 11.81
C VAL A 433 -17.71 10.79 12.19
N GLY A 434 -17.03 9.78 11.62
CA GLY A 434 -17.20 8.37 11.94
C GLY A 434 -16.48 7.94 13.21
N THR A 435 -15.58 8.75 13.77
CA THR A 435 -14.85 8.40 14.99
C THR A 435 -15.26 9.30 16.16
N MET A 436 -15.04 10.61 16.06
CA MET A 436 -15.14 11.51 17.20
C MET A 436 -16.52 11.50 17.88
N PRO A 437 -17.66 11.69 17.18
CA PRO A 437 -18.96 11.67 17.81
C PRO A 437 -19.34 10.29 18.38
N PHE A 438 -19.00 9.24 17.63
CA PHE A 438 -19.33 7.87 18.04
C PHE A 438 -18.52 7.43 19.27
N VAL A 439 -17.23 7.77 19.32
CA VAL A 439 -16.36 7.51 20.48
C VAL A 439 -16.83 8.31 21.69
N TRP A 440 -17.18 9.59 21.49
CA TRP A 440 -17.68 10.44 22.57
C TRP A 440 -19.00 9.91 23.15
N LEU A 441 -19.97 9.56 22.30
CA LEU A 441 -21.22 8.95 22.74
C LEU A 441 -20.98 7.61 23.43
N GLY A 442 -20.12 6.77 22.86
CA GLY A 442 -19.74 5.49 23.44
C GLY A 442 -19.12 5.67 24.82
N ALA A 443 -18.18 6.60 24.98
CA ALA A 443 -17.56 6.90 26.26
C ALA A 443 -18.57 7.34 27.31
N HIS A 444 -19.54 8.16 26.91
CA HIS A 444 -20.58 8.71 27.82
C HIS A 444 -21.55 7.65 28.31
N TYR A 445 -22.01 6.73 27.44
CA TYR A 445 -23.05 5.76 27.77
C TYR A 445 -22.54 4.36 28.15
N GLY A 446 -21.33 4.00 27.69
CA GLY A 446 -20.81 2.63 27.86
C GLY A 446 -19.37 2.56 28.35
N GLY A 447 -18.81 3.66 28.89
CA GLY A 447 -17.45 3.68 29.40
C GLY A 447 -16.40 3.25 28.37
N ALA A 448 -15.37 2.52 28.81
CA ALA A 448 -14.27 2.08 27.94
C ALA A 448 -14.73 1.12 26.83
N GLU A 449 -15.65 0.22 27.11
CA GLU A 449 -16.25 -0.70 26.13
C GLU A 449 -17.08 0.08 25.11
N GLY A 450 -17.79 1.13 25.58
CA GLY A 450 -18.54 2.02 24.73
C GLY A 450 -17.68 2.82 23.76
N VAL A 451 -16.47 3.25 24.16
CA VAL A 451 -15.46 3.84 23.24
C VAL A 451 -15.16 2.91 22.08
N LEU A 452 -14.89 1.64 22.41
CA LEU A 452 -14.59 0.61 21.42
C LEU A 452 -15.75 0.38 20.45
N LEU A 453 -16.96 0.19 20.98
CA LEU A 453 -18.17 0.00 20.15
C LEU A 453 -18.48 1.25 19.32
N GLY A 454 -18.35 2.43 19.87
CA GLY A 454 -18.56 3.69 19.17
C GLY A 454 -17.63 3.77 17.96
N GLN A 455 -16.33 3.62 18.15
CA GLN A 455 -15.36 3.61 17.05
C GLN A 455 -15.70 2.55 16.00
N ALA A 456 -16.00 1.33 16.45
CA ALA A 456 -16.32 0.21 15.58
C ALA A 456 -17.56 0.45 14.75
N LEU A 457 -18.63 1.00 15.33
CA LEU A 457 -19.87 1.36 14.63
C LEU A 457 -19.65 2.51 13.65
N GLY A 458 -18.95 3.56 14.05
CA GLY A 458 -18.61 4.65 13.16
C GLY A 458 -17.80 4.18 11.93
N PHE A 459 -16.82 3.32 12.15
CA PHE A 459 -16.04 2.71 11.06
C PHE A 459 -16.93 1.83 10.16
N ALA A 460 -17.84 1.06 10.72
CA ALA A 460 -18.74 0.20 9.95
C ALA A 460 -19.70 1.03 9.07
N VAL A 461 -20.29 2.10 9.61
CA VAL A 461 -21.18 3.00 8.84
C VAL A 461 -20.45 3.58 7.63
N PHE A 462 -19.26 4.15 7.84
CA PHE A 462 -18.50 4.74 6.72
C PHE A 462 -17.92 3.69 5.77
N SER A 463 -17.69 2.47 6.21
CA SER A 463 -17.32 1.36 5.32
C SER A 463 -18.46 0.94 4.41
N LEU A 464 -19.69 0.92 4.92
CA LEU A 464 -20.90 0.68 4.12
C LEU A 464 -21.15 1.82 3.13
N ILE A 465 -20.98 3.08 3.56
CA ILE A 465 -21.07 4.24 2.68
C ILE A 465 -20.02 4.14 1.56
N ALA A 466 -18.77 3.83 1.90
CA ALA A 466 -17.70 3.64 0.92
C ALA A 466 -18.06 2.57 -0.10
N MET A 467 -18.55 1.43 0.37
CA MET A 467 -18.98 0.34 -0.52
C MET A 467 -20.18 0.72 -1.38
N ALA A 468 -21.17 1.43 -0.84
CA ALA A 468 -22.33 1.91 -1.62
C ALA A 468 -21.89 2.87 -2.74
N VAL A 469 -20.98 3.81 -2.45
CA VAL A 469 -20.40 4.70 -3.45
C VAL A 469 -19.55 3.89 -4.47
N CYS A 470 -18.75 2.93 -4.01
CA CYS A 470 -17.98 2.04 -4.86
C CYS A 470 -18.89 1.29 -5.85
N LEU A 471 -19.98 0.70 -5.38
CA LEU A 471 -20.93 -0.01 -6.23
C LEU A 471 -21.62 0.92 -7.25
N ARG A 472 -21.89 2.19 -6.88
CA ARG A 472 -22.41 3.19 -7.83
C ARG A 472 -21.37 3.49 -8.93
N VAL A 473 -20.12 3.69 -8.56
CA VAL A 473 -19.01 3.91 -9.51
C VAL A 473 -18.87 2.71 -10.46
N LEU A 474 -19.05 1.50 -9.97
CA LEU A 474 -18.95 0.27 -10.78
C LEU A 474 -20.14 0.02 -11.71
N ARG A 475 -21.26 0.71 -11.55
CA ARG A 475 -22.44 0.56 -12.45
C ARG A 475 -22.22 1.15 -13.83
N ALA A 476 -21.46 2.25 -13.93
CA ALA A 476 -21.13 2.89 -15.20
C ALA A 476 -19.63 2.72 -15.46
N PRO A 477 -19.22 2.30 -16.68
CA PRO A 477 -17.79 2.37 -17.04
C PRO A 477 -17.33 3.83 -16.92
N PRO A 478 -16.09 4.08 -16.49
CA PRO A 478 -15.57 5.44 -16.48
C PRO A 478 -15.64 6.00 -17.91
N VAL A 479 -16.37 7.09 -18.08
CA VAL A 479 -16.34 7.86 -19.34
C VAL A 479 -14.91 8.28 -19.53
N ASP A 480 -14.31 7.87 -20.64
CA ASP A 480 -12.90 8.03 -20.96
C ASP A 480 -12.53 9.50 -21.09
N LYS A 481 -12.35 10.19 -19.95
CA LYS A 481 -11.78 11.54 -19.91
C LYS A 481 -10.29 11.56 -20.31
N ALA A 482 -9.69 10.36 -20.46
CA ALA A 482 -8.30 10.24 -20.89
C ALA A 482 -8.12 10.25 -22.41
N GLN A 483 -9.17 9.99 -23.20
CA GLN A 483 -9.10 10.07 -24.67
C GLN A 483 -9.29 11.50 -25.22
N SER A 484 -9.86 12.42 -24.45
CA SER A 484 -10.06 13.81 -24.90
C SER A 484 -8.81 14.71 -24.79
N HIS A 485 -7.68 14.20 -24.31
CA HIS A 485 -6.41 14.94 -24.21
C HIS A 485 -5.28 14.31 -25.04
N ALA A 486 -5.62 13.36 -25.92
CA ALA A 486 -4.69 12.71 -26.85
C ALA A 486 -5.12 12.88 -28.33
N ALA A 487 -6.11 13.76 -28.59
CA ALA A 487 -6.45 14.21 -29.93
C ALA A 487 -5.90 15.62 -30.17
#